data_77c3be91f11f312e682d8acf60c19c29
#
_entry.id   77c3be91f11f312e682d8acf60c19c29
#
_cell.length_a   1.000
_cell.length_b   1.000
_cell.length_c   1.000
_cell.angle_alpha   90.00
_cell.angle_beta   90.00
_cell.angle_gamma   90.00
#
_symmetry.space_group_name_H-M   'P 1'
#
loop_
_entity.id
_entity.type
_entity.pdbx_description
1 polymer ?
#
loop_
_entity_poly.entity_id
_entity_poly.type
_entity_poly.pdbx_seq_one_letter_code
_entity_poly.pdbx_strand_id
1 'polypeptide(L)' 'ITVEDILDDYTLFLHRGGGDFLRRYREAKGWSRQQLADHAKVSRTSIRCWESGQKTISQKCFCHLVENLGSDFPSMLRM' A
#
# COMPACT_ATOMS: atom_id res chain seq x y z
N ILE A 1 -23.17 -9.06 -6.37
CA ILE A 1 -22.26 -8.35 -5.44
C ILE A 1 -21.22 -9.33 -4.91
N THR A 2 -19.96 -9.04 -5.14
CA THR A 2 -18.87 -9.86 -4.61
C THR A 2 -18.48 -9.34 -3.23
N VAL A 3 -17.69 -10.15 -2.50
CA VAL A 3 -17.15 -9.71 -1.21
C VAL A 3 -16.30 -8.44 -1.38
N GLU A 4 -15.58 -8.33 -2.49
CA GLU A 4 -14.73 -7.16 -2.76
C GLU A 4 -15.54 -5.87 -2.91
N ASP A 5 -16.79 -5.97 -3.39
CA ASP A 5 -17.63 -4.79 -3.59
C ASP A 5 -18.09 -4.17 -2.27
N ILE A 6 -18.12 -4.96 -1.19
CA ILE A 6 -18.57 -4.49 0.12
C ILE A 6 -17.41 -4.17 1.07
N LEU A 7 -16.16 -4.47 0.68
CA LEU A 7 -14.98 -4.14 1.48
C LEU A 7 -14.55 -2.70 1.19
N ASP A 8 -14.13 -1.98 2.23
CA ASP A 8 -13.49 -0.69 2.03
C ASP A 8 -12.05 -0.92 1.50
N ASP A 9 -11.42 0.15 1.06
CA ASP A 9 -10.09 0.06 0.45
C ASP A 9 -9.05 -0.48 1.41
N TYR A 10 -9.13 -0.10 2.69
CA TYR A 10 -8.17 -0.58 3.68
C TYR A 10 -8.32 -2.09 3.92
N THR A 11 -9.56 -2.56 4.08
CA THR A 11 -9.82 -3.98 4.29
C THR A 11 -9.40 -4.79 3.08
N LEU A 12 -9.69 -4.29 1.88
CA LEU A 12 -9.27 -4.92 0.64
C LEU A 12 -7.75 -4.96 0.54
N PHE A 13 -7.08 -3.89 0.92
CA PHE A 13 -5.62 -3.82 0.95
C PHE A 13 -5.03 -4.91 1.83
N LEU A 14 -5.57 -5.10 3.03
CA LEU A 14 -5.13 -6.16 3.93
C LEU A 14 -5.41 -7.54 3.35
N HIS A 15 -6.56 -7.71 2.72
CA HIS A 15 -6.95 -8.96 2.09
C HIS A 15 -6.03 -9.33 0.93
N ARG A 16 -5.50 -8.33 0.24
CA ARG A 16 -4.56 -8.51 -0.87
C ARG A 16 -3.11 -8.68 -0.41
N GLY A 17 -2.89 -8.80 0.88
CA GLY A 17 -1.56 -9.05 1.44
C GLY A 17 -0.83 -7.85 2.01
N GLY A 18 -1.47 -6.68 2.08
CA GLY A 18 -0.88 -5.50 2.73
C GLY A 18 0.50 -5.13 2.17
N GLY A 19 1.55 -5.47 2.90
CA GLY A 19 2.91 -5.15 2.48
C GLY A 19 3.31 -5.75 1.14
N ASP A 20 2.80 -6.95 0.81
CA ASP A 20 3.01 -7.56 -0.51
C ASP A 20 2.39 -6.71 -1.62
N PHE A 21 1.18 -6.20 -1.40
CA PHE A 21 0.54 -5.32 -2.36
C PHE A 21 1.35 -4.05 -2.54
N LEU A 22 1.84 -3.49 -1.44
CA LEU A 22 2.66 -2.28 -1.49
C LEU A 22 3.93 -2.53 -2.30
N ARG A 23 4.57 -3.68 -2.12
CA ARG A 23 5.76 -4.05 -2.89
C ARG A 23 5.44 -4.17 -4.38
N ARG A 24 4.32 -4.80 -4.73
CA ARG A 24 3.90 -4.96 -6.13
C ARG A 24 3.64 -3.61 -6.78
N TYR A 25 3.02 -2.70 -6.05
CA TYR A 25 2.79 -1.34 -6.53
C TYR A 25 4.13 -0.65 -6.80
N ARG A 26 5.06 -0.77 -5.87
CA ARG A 26 6.40 -0.18 -6.01
C ARG A 26 7.13 -0.74 -7.23
N GLU A 27 7.10 -2.04 -7.40
CA GLU A 27 7.76 -2.71 -8.54
C GLU A 27 7.11 -2.31 -9.87
N ALA A 28 5.79 -2.19 -9.88
CA ALA A 28 5.06 -1.76 -11.08
C ALA A 28 5.44 -0.34 -11.49
N LYS A 29 5.79 0.51 -10.53
CA LYS A 29 6.26 1.87 -10.79
C LYS A 29 7.75 1.92 -11.13
N GLY A 30 8.48 0.83 -10.93
CA GLY A 30 9.92 0.80 -11.11
C GLY A 30 10.68 1.53 -10.03
N TRP A 31 10.11 1.68 -8.84
CA TRP A 31 10.71 2.44 -7.75
C TRP A 31 11.52 1.54 -6.82
N SER A 32 12.60 2.09 -6.26
CA SER A 32 13.28 1.50 -5.11
C SER A 32 12.47 1.77 -3.85
N ARG A 33 12.84 1.10 -2.74
CA ARG A 33 12.21 1.37 -1.45
C ARG A 33 12.35 2.83 -1.04
N GLN A 34 13.51 3.42 -1.30
CA GLN A 34 13.73 4.83 -0.99
C GLN A 34 12.83 5.73 -1.82
N GLN A 35 12.65 5.42 -3.10
CA GLN A 35 11.77 6.20 -3.97
C GLN A 35 10.33 6.11 -3.52
N LEU A 36 9.86 4.92 -3.16
CA LEU A 36 8.51 4.77 -2.62
C LEU A 36 8.35 5.55 -1.32
N ALA A 37 9.34 5.49 -0.43
CA ALA A 37 9.31 6.22 0.84
C ALA A 37 9.22 7.73 0.58
N ASP A 38 9.98 8.23 -0.38
CA ASP A 38 9.95 9.66 -0.73
C ASP A 38 8.59 10.06 -1.28
N HIS A 39 8.01 9.26 -2.17
CA HIS A 39 6.69 9.55 -2.75
C HIS A 39 5.58 9.46 -1.70
N ALA A 40 5.66 8.49 -0.81
CA ALA A 40 4.67 8.27 0.24
C ALA A 40 4.90 9.17 1.46
N LYS A 41 6.02 9.87 1.51
CA LYS A 41 6.41 10.73 2.64
C LYS A 41 6.49 9.97 3.95
N VAL A 42 7.09 8.79 3.90
CA VAL A 42 7.36 7.96 5.08
C VAL A 42 8.84 7.57 5.06
N SER A 43 9.32 6.95 6.14
CA SER A 43 10.71 6.52 6.19
C SER A 43 10.91 5.24 5.40
N ARG A 44 12.13 5.03 4.88
CA ARG A 44 12.49 3.78 4.21
C ARG A 44 12.36 2.58 5.15
N THR A 45 12.65 2.79 6.43
CA THR A 45 12.50 1.74 7.44
C THR A 45 11.05 1.27 7.56
N SER A 46 10.09 2.20 7.50
CA SER A 46 8.67 1.86 7.51
C SER A 46 8.30 0.99 6.30
N ILE A 47 8.76 1.38 5.11
CA ILE A 47 8.51 0.60 3.89
C ILE A 47 9.09 -0.81 4.04
N ARG A 48 10.32 -0.91 4.51
CA ARG A 48 10.98 -2.20 4.70
C ARG A 48 10.22 -3.08 5.69
N CYS A 49 9.79 -2.53 6.81
CA CYS A 49 9.04 -3.28 7.82
C CYS A 49 7.69 -3.76 7.29
N TRP A 50 7.02 -2.92 6.53
CA TRP A 50 5.73 -3.29 5.94
C TRP A 50 5.88 -4.37 4.87
N GLU A 51 6.88 -4.25 4.00
CA GLU A 51 7.10 -5.24 2.92
C GLU A 51 7.58 -6.58 3.46
N SER A 52 8.32 -6.58 4.57
CA SER A 52 8.82 -7.81 5.18
C SER A 52 7.81 -8.49 6.09
N GLY A 53 6.68 -7.82 6.39
CA GLY A 53 5.67 -8.36 7.29
C GLY A 53 5.96 -8.18 8.77
N GLN A 54 7.03 -7.45 9.12
CA GLN A 54 7.36 -7.20 10.53
C GLN A 54 6.31 -6.32 11.21
N LYS A 55 5.70 -5.42 10.45
CA LYS A 55 4.64 -4.54 10.97
C LYS A 55 3.50 -4.50 9.98
N THR A 56 2.28 -4.42 10.51
CA THR A 56 1.07 -4.27 9.71
C THR A 56 0.82 -2.77 9.49
N ILE A 57 0.43 -2.42 8.27
CA ILE A 57 0.06 -1.04 7.94
C ILE A 57 -1.28 -0.76 8.60
N SER A 58 -1.35 0.26 9.47
CA SER A 58 -2.59 0.66 10.12
C SER A 58 -3.47 1.42 9.13
N GLN A 59 -4.76 1.56 9.46
CA GLN A 59 -5.69 2.32 8.63
C GLN A 59 -5.23 3.76 8.44
N LYS A 60 -4.69 4.37 9.49
CA LYS A 60 -4.16 5.73 9.42
C LYS A 60 -3.00 5.82 8.43
N CYS A 61 -2.08 4.87 8.49
CA CYS A 61 -0.95 4.80 7.56
C CYS A 61 -1.42 4.55 6.14
N PHE A 62 -2.42 3.69 5.97
CA PHE A 62 -2.99 3.42 4.64
C PHE A 62 -3.59 4.69 4.04
N CYS A 63 -4.36 5.45 4.82
CA CYS A 63 -4.90 6.73 4.35
C CYS A 63 -3.80 7.71 3.95
N HIS A 64 -2.72 7.75 4.73
CA HIS A 64 -1.57 8.58 4.42
C HIS A 64 -0.93 8.17 3.08
N LEU A 65 -0.80 6.87 2.84
CA LEU A 65 -0.28 6.36 1.57
C LEU A 65 -1.18 6.77 0.40
N VAL A 66 -2.49 6.62 0.56
CA VAL A 66 -3.45 6.99 -0.49
C VAL A 66 -3.34 8.47 -0.82
N GLU A 67 -3.24 9.32 0.20
CA GLU A 67 -3.14 10.77 0.01
C GLU A 67 -1.87 11.18 -0.73
N ASN A 68 -0.76 10.50 -0.47
CA ASN A 68 0.54 10.87 -1.02
C ASN A 68 0.89 10.16 -2.32
N LEU A 69 0.39 8.94 -2.52
CA LEU A 69 0.66 8.17 -3.74
C LEU A 69 -0.32 8.44 -4.86
N GLY A 70 -1.48 9.01 -4.54
CA GLY A 70 -2.48 9.35 -5.53
C GLY A 70 -3.51 8.25 -5.76
N SER A 71 -4.45 8.51 -6.68
CA SER A 71 -5.59 7.63 -6.90
C SER A 71 -5.24 6.30 -7.58
N ASP A 72 -4.08 6.18 -8.20
CA ASP A 72 -3.67 4.94 -8.84
C ASP A 72 -3.35 3.85 -7.82
N PHE A 73 -2.93 4.23 -6.61
CA PHE A 73 -2.65 3.25 -5.56
C PHE A 73 -3.91 2.47 -5.15
N PRO A 74 -5.02 3.12 -4.75
CA PRO A 74 -6.24 2.36 -4.44
C PRO A 74 -6.88 1.74 -5.69
N SER A 75 -6.69 2.31 -6.87
CA SER A 75 -7.25 1.74 -8.10
C SER A 75 -6.67 0.36 -8.39
N MET A 76 -5.40 0.14 -8.09
CA MET A 76 -4.76 -1.17 -8.29
C MET A 76 -5.36 -2.26 -7.41
N LEU A 77 -5.98 -1.89 -6.29
CA LEU A 77 -6.63 -2.86 -5.41
C LEU A 77 -7.80 -3.55 -6.09
N ARG A 78 -8.41 -2.91 -7.07
CA ARG A 78 -9.63 -3.40 -7.73
C ARG A 78 -9.38 -3.97 -9.12
N MET A 79 -8.12 -4.13 -9.48
CA MET A 79 -7.74 -4.75 -10.75
C MET A 79 -7.79 -6.27 -10.71
#